data_e375b0a696af4ec8bab79afdd1ca91fd
#
_entry.id   e375b0a696af4ec8bab79afdd1ca91fd
#
_cell.length_a   1.000
_cell.length_b   1.000
_cell.length_c   1.000
_cell.angle_alpha   90.00
_cell.angle_beta   90.00
_cell.angle_gamma   90.00
#
_symmetry.space_group_name_H-M   'P 1'
#
loop_
_entity.id
_entity.type
_entity.pdbx_description
1 polymer ?
#
loop_
_entity_poly.entity_id
_entity_poly.type
_entity_poly.pdbx_seq_one_letter_code
_entity_poly.pdbx_strand_id
1 'polypeptide(L)'
;VTNEGVGLILSNREGRSIKQFRNKMYAYISKRLSKCKKGSRQSKKLWRLKNKIRSKTDNQLMNLYHQTTRKFIDFCVEQKVCEIVLGDIKGVEKDTKKKKRLNRVNRQKISQMEYGRIKDYIKYKAKEQGIEVKLVKENYTSQTCPKCSKKHKPTGRTYSCTCGYETHRDIVGAWNILNKKHKYGLVDFRINHKQP
;
A
#
# COMPACT_ATOMS: atom_id res chain seq x y z
N VAL A 1 -10.72 4.42 -7.50
CA VAL A 1 -12.04 4.32 -8.15
C VAL A 1 -12.68 5.69 -8.15
N THR A 2 -13.23 6.14 -9.27
CA THR A 2 -14.03 7.35 -9.40
C THR A 2 -15.50 7.09 -9.09
N ASN A 3 -16.29 8.14 -8.88
CA ASN A 3 -17.74 8.07 -8.74
C ASN A 3 -18.45 7.54 -10.02
N GLU A 4 -17.80 7.62 -11.18
CA GLU A 4 -18.28 7.09 -12.45
C GLU A 4 -17.89 5.62 -12.69
N GLY A 5 -17.28 4.97 -11.71
CA GLY A 5 -16.89 3.56 -11.79
C GLY A 5 -15.56 3.29 -12.50
N VAL A 6 -14.78 4.32 -12.88
CA VAL A 6 -13.46 4.09 -13.48
C VAL A 6 -12.46 3.73 -12.37
N GLY A 7 -11.85 2.55 -12.46
CA GLY A 7 -10.90 2.01 -11.49
C GLY A 7 -9.48 1.96 -12.03
N LEU A 8 -8.50 2.36 -11.22
CA LEU A 8 -7.07 2.17 -11.47
C LEU A 8 -6.47 1.27 -10.41
N ILE A 9 -5.80 0.19 -10.83
CA ILE A 9 -5.03 -0.69 -9.94
C ILE A 9 -3.54 -0.53 -10.25
N LEU A 10 -2.78 -0.06 -9.27
CA LEU A 10 -1.33 0.06 -9.33
C LEU A 10 -0.67 -1.06 -8.52
N SER A 11 0.19 -1.86 -9.16
CA SER A 11 0.88 -2.97 -8.51
C SER A 11 2.15 -2.51 -7.78
N ASN A 12 2.34 -2.93 -6.54
CA ASN A 12 3.58 -2.68 -5.77
C ASN A 12 4.44 -3.95 -5.63
N ARG A 13 4.53 -4.77 -6.70
CA ARG A 13 5.36 -6.00 -6.70
C ARG A 13 6.84 -5.69 -6.59
N GLU A 14 7.31 -4.67 -7.32
CA GLU A 14 8.70 -4.23 -7.30
C GLU A 14 9.15 -3.78 -5.91
N GLY A 15 8.37 -2.93 -5.23
CA GLY A 15 8.68 -2.51 -3.86
C GLY A 15 8.76 -3.67 -2.88
N ARG A 16 7.97 -4.73 -3.10
CA ARG A 16 8.07 -5.96 -2.31
C ARG A 16 9.38 -6.69 -2.60
N SER A 17 9.80 -6.81 -3.85
CA SER A 17 11.05 -7.46 -4.26
C SER A 17 12.27 -6.74 -3.67
N ILE A 18 12.32 -5.40 -3.74
CA ILE A 18 13.38 -4.59 -3.15
C ILE A 18 13.47 -4.84 -1.63
N LYS A 19 12.34 -4.84 -0.93
CA LYS A 19 12.30 -5.10 0.53
C LYS A 19 12.75 -6.53 0.87
N GLN A 20 12.35 -7.52 0.09
CA GLN A 20 12.79 -8.91 0.28
C GLN A 20 14.30 -9.06 0.06
N PHE A 21 14.85 -8.47 -0.99
CA PHE A 21 16.29 -8.43 -1.23
C PHE A 21 17.02 -7.80 -0.04
N ARG A 22 16.60 -6.61 0.41
CA ARG A 22 17.16 -5.94 1.58
C ARG A 22 17.15 -6.83 2.82
N ASN A 23 16.04 -7.49 3.12
CA ASN A 23 15.91 -8.37 4.27
C ASN A 23 16.87 -9.58 4.21
N LYS A 24 17.01 -10.21 3.04
CA LYS A 24 17.95 -11.32 2.83
C LYS A 24 19.41 -10.86 3.05
N MET A 25 19.78 -9.72 2.47
CA MET A 25 21.13 -9.18 2.63
C MET A 25 21.42 -8.77 4.08
N TYR A 26 20.45 -8.19 4.78
CA TYR A 26 20.60 -7.85 6.19
C TYR A 26 20.77 -9.08 7.08
N ALA A 27 20.01 -10.15 6.83
CA ALA A 27 20.17 -11.42 7.55
C ALA A 27 21.57 -12.01 7.32
N TYR A 28 22.06 -12.04 6.07
CA TYR A 28 23.39 -12.50 5.72
C TYR A 28 24.48 -11.70 6.42
N ILE A 29 24.44 -10.36 6.33
CA ILE A 29 25.42 -9.49 6.94
C ILE A 29 25.38 -9.60 8.47
N SER A 30 24.20 -9.66 9.07
CA SER A 30 24.04 -9.80 10.53
C SER A 30 24.62 -11.11 11.05
N LYS A 31 24.44 -12.22 10.32
CA LYS A 31 25.08 -13.52 10.66
C LYS A 31 26.61 -13.44 10.60
N ARG A 32 27.17 -12.66 9.69
CA ARG A 32 28.64 -12.46 9.63
C ARG A 32 29.15 -11.52 10.72
N LEU A 33 28.39 -10.45 10.98
CA LEU A 33 28.72 -9.51 12.06
C LEU A 33 28.76 -10.17 13.45
N SER A 34 27.87 -11.12 13.73
CA SER A 34 27.87 -11.84 15.00
C SER A 34 29.12 -12.69 15.26
N LYS A 35 29.87 -13.02 14.19
CA LYS A 35 31.14 -13.78 14.26
C LYS A 35 32.38 -12.87 14.30
N CYS A 36 32.23 -11.55 14.15
CA CYS A 36 33.34 -10.61 14.11
C CYS A 36 33.55 -9.97 15.48
N LYS A 37 34.82 -9.74 15.86
CA LYS A 37 35.16 -8.88 17.01
C LYS A 37 34.63 -7.46 16.76
N LYS A 38 33.89 -6.92 17.74
CA LYS A 38 33.33 -5.57 17.68
C LYS A 38 34.45 -4.53 17.42
N GLY A 39 34.23 -3.63 16.49
CA GLY A 39 35.21 -2.59 16.13
C GLY A 39 36.34 -3.05 15.19
N SER A 40 36.46 -4.34 14.88
CA SER A 40 37.47 -4.84 13.95
C SER A 40 37.30 -4.28 12.53
N ARG A 41 38.39 -4.31 11.73
CA ARG A 41 38.37 -3.89 10.31
C ARG A 41 37.26 -4.62 9.53
N GLN A 42 37.08 -5.91 9.77
CA GLN A 42 36.05 -6.73 9.13
C GLN A 42 34.64 -6.29 9.54
N SER A 43 34.41 -6.04 10.83
CA SER A 43 33.13 -5.52 11.34
C SER A 43 32.79 -4.15 10.69
N LYS A 44 33.75 -3.22 10.63
CA LYS A 44 33.58 -1.92 9.98
C LYS A 44 33.22 -2.06 8.50
N LYS A 45 33.90 -2.98 7.76
CA LYS A 45 33.59 -3.27 6.35
C LYS A 45 32.16 -3.80 6.14
N LEU A 46 31.69 -4.70 7.00
CA LEU A 46 30.33 -5.24 6.94
C LEU A 46 29.27 -4.18 7.27
N TRP A 47 29.54 -3.29 8.21
CA TRP A 47 28.65 -2.16 8.51
C TRP A 47 28.55 -1.18 7.34
N ARG A 48 29.67 -0.84 6.68
CA ARG A 48 29.68 -0.01 5.47
C ARG A 48 28.84 -0.67 4.35
N LEU A 49 28.99 -1.98 4.15
CA LEU A 49 28.18 -2.73 3.18
C LEU A 49 26.68 -2.67 3.51
N LYS A 50 26.33 -2.88 4.78
CA LYS A 50 24.92 -2.79 5.24
C LYS A 50 24.33 -1.40 4.97
N ASN A 51 25.07 -0.34 5.25
CA ASN A 51 24.64 1.04 4.98
C ASN A 51 24.51 1.33 3.48
N LYS A 52 25.44 0.83 2.64
CA LYS A 52 25.36 0.95 1.17
C LYS A 52 24.09 0.28 0.61
N ILE A 53 23.78 -0.92 1.11
CA ILE A 53 22.54 -1.64 0.70
C ILE A 53 21.32 -0.86 1.16
N ARG A 54 21.32 -0.34 2.39
CA ARG A 54 20.24 0.50 2.91
C ARG A 54 19.98 1.69 2.00
N SER A 55 21.00 2.51 1.77
CA SER A 55 20.89 3.72 0.96
C SER A 55 20.38 3.41 -0.46
N LYS A 56 20.96 2.38 -1.12
CA LYS A 56 20.52 1.95 -2.46
C LYS A 56 19.04 1.55 -2.47
N THR A 57 18.62 0.71 -1.53
CA THR A 57 17.23 0.21 -1.50
C THR A 57 16.24 1.28 -1.07
N ASP A 58 16.63 2.21 -0.19
CA ASP A 58 15.77 3.34 0.19
C ASP A 58 15.56 4.28 -1.00
N ASN A 59 16.60 4.58 -1.78
CA ASN A 59 16.48 5.40 -3.00
C ASN A 59 15.60 4.71 -4.06
N GLN A 60 15.75 3.40 -4.27
CA GLN A 60 14.89 2.64 -5.18
C GLN A 60 13.42 2.69 -4.75
N LEU A 61 13.14 2.48 -3.47
CA LEU A 61 11.77 2.55 -2.94
C LEU A 61 11.19 3.96 -3.04
N MET A 62 11.99 4.98 -2.75
CA MET A 62 11.57 6.38 -2.87
C MET A 62 11.19 6.72 -4.32
N ASN A 63 12.04 6.36 -5.27
CA ASN A 63 11.76 6.56 -6.70
C ASN A 63 10.47 5.84 -7.14
N LEU A 64 10.32 4.57 -6.74
CA LEU A 64 9.10 3.79 -7.02
C LEU A 64 7.83 4.46 -6.46
N TYR A 65 7.89 4.97 -5.22
CA TYR A 65 6.73 5.65 -4.63
C TYR A 65 6.42 6.97 -5.33
N HIS A 66 7.44 7.73 -5.74
CA HIS A 66 7.25 8.94 -6.52
C HIS A 66 6.58 8.65 -7.87
N GLN A 67 7.05 7.61 -8.59
CA GLN A 67 6.46 7.19 -9.86
C GLN A 67 5.01 6.70 -9.68
N THR A 68 4.77 5.83 -8.69
CA THR A 68 3.43 5.30 -8.42
C THR A 68 2.44 6.41 -8.06
N THR A 69 2.85 7.32 -7.18
CA THR A 69 1.98 8.44 -6.78
C THR A 69 1.80 9.46 -7.89
N ARG A 70 2.78 9.66 -8.78
CA ARG A 70 2.60 10.51 -9.97
C ARG A 70 1.55 9.90 -10.90
N LYS A 71 1.69 8.62 -11.29
CA LYS A 71 0.70 7.93 -12.13
C LYS A 71 -0.72 7.97 -11.55
N PHE A 72 -0.84 7.92 -10.21
CA PHE A 72 -2.12 8.04 -9.54
C PHE A 72 -2.71 9.45 -9.67
N ILE A 73 -1.91 10.49 -9.48
CA ILE A 73 -2.36 11.88 -9.62
C ILE A 73 -2.68 12.20 -11.08
N ASP A 74 -1.85 11.76 -12.03
CA ASP A 74 -2.11 11.93 -13.46
C ASP A 74 -3.47 11.31 -13.84
N PHE A 75 -3.76 10.11 -13.34
CA PHE A 75 -5.08 9.48 -13.49
C PHE A 75 -6.19 10.35 -12.88
N CYS A 76 -5.99 10.93 -11.70
CA CYS A 76 -7.00 11.81 -11.10
C CYS A 76 -7.25 13.05 -11.94
N VAL A 77 -6.20 13.65 -12.53
CA VAL A 77 -6.32 14.79 -13.43
C VAL A 77 -7.04 14.42 -14.73
N GLU A 78 -6.66 13.29 -15.36
CA GLU A 78 -7.34 12.73 -16.55
C GLU A 78 -8.84 12.53 -16.32
N GLN A 79 -9.22 12.08 -15.12
CA GLN A 79 -10.60 11.83 -14.73
C GLN A 79 -11.30 13.07 -14.12
N LYS A 80 -10.67 14.26 -14.19
CA LYS A 80 -11.19 15.54 -13.65
C LYS A 80 -11.66 15.44 -12.19
N VAL A 81 -10.89 14.71 -11.37
CA VAL A 81 -11.20 14.49 -9.95
C VAL A 81 -10.93 15.75 -9.15
N CYS A 82 -11.92 16.26 -8.40
CA CYS A 82 -11.78 17.40 -7.51
C CYS A 82 -11.40 17.03 -6.08
N GLU A 83 -11.76 15.80 -5.63
CA GLU A 83 -11.50 15.32 -4.29
C GLU A 83 -11.00 13.87 -4.30
N ILE A 84 -9.95 13.58 -3.53
CA ILE A 84 -9.43 12.24 -3.28
C ILE A 84 -9.80 11.81 -1.86
N VAL A 85 -10.54 10.71 -1.72
CA VAL A 85 -10.86 10.10 -0.43
C VAL A 85 -9.88 8.95 -0.16
N LEU A 86 -9.03 9.08 0.87
CA LEU A 86 -8.08 8.05 1.28
C LEU A 86 -8.53 7.38 2.57
N GLY A 87 -8.40 6.07 2.62
CA GLY A 87 -8.56 5.33 3.86
C GLY A 87 -7.46 5.65 4.87
N ASP A 88 -7.79 5.89 6.13
CA ASP A 88 -6.81 6.13 7.20
C ASP A 88 -6.51 4.84 7.96
N ILE A 89 -5.39 4.21 7.65
CA ILE A 89 -4.88 2.98 8.28
C ILE A 89 -3.78 3.26 9.32
N LYS A 90 -3.91 4.35 10.09
CA LYS A 90 -2.93 4.69 11.12
C LYS A 90 -2.66 3.53 12.07
N GLY A 91 -1.39 3.28 12.34
CA GLY A 91 -0.96 2.30 13.34
C GLY A 91 -1.05 0.83 12.93
N VAL A 92 -1.46 0.51 11.69
CA VAL A 92 -1.50 -0.89 11.22
C VAL A 92 -0.09 -1.52 11.26
N GLU A 93 0.95 -0.73 10.99
CA GLU A 93 2.36 -1.13 11.04
C GLU A 93 2.92 -1.27 12.46
N LYS A 94 2.26 -0.65 13.45
CA LYS A 94 2.68 -0.69 14.86
C LYS A 94 2.20 -1.97 15.54
N ASP A 95 2.87 -2.33 16.64
CA ASP A 95 2.49 -3.45 17.51
C ASP A 95 2.26 -4.81 16.79
N THR A 96 2.89 -5.02 15.64
CA THR A 96 2.73 -6.28 14.88
C THR A 96 3.16 -7.51 15.67
N LYS A 97 4.05 -7.36 16.67
CA LYS A 97 4.47 -8.43 17.58
C LYS A 97 3.34 -8.92 18.50
N LYS A 98 2.44 -8.02 18.91
CA LYS A 98 1.29 -8.34 19.77
C LYS A 98 0.16 -9.05 19.01
N LYS A 99 0.16 -9.01 17.66
CA LYS A 99 -0.83 -9.69 16.83
C LYS A 99 -0.53 -11.18 16.69
N LYS A 100 -0.86 -11.98 17.71
CA LYS A 100 -0.57 -13.44 17.81
C LYS A 100 -1.03 -14.25 16.58
N ARG A 101 -2.11 -13.82 15.89
CA ARG A 101 -2.68 -14.52 14.71
C ARG A 101 -1.87 -14.34 13.42
N LEU A 102 -0.87 -13.47 13.40
CA LEU A 102 -0.05 -13.22 12.21
C LEU A 102 1.25 -14.02 12.27
N ASN A 103 1.55 -14.76 11.22
CA ASN A 103 2.85 -15.41 11.08
C ASN A 103 4.00 -14.39 10.95
N ARG A 104 5.23 -14.84 11.17
CA ARG A 104 6.44 -13.98 11.12
C ARG A 104 6.58 -13.19 9.82
N VAL A 105 6.30 -13.84 8.69
CA VAL A 105 6.42 -13.21 7.35
C VAL A 105 5.40 -12.10 7.17
N ASN A 106 4.15 -12.32 7.56
CA ASN A 106 3.10 -11.31 7.43
C ASN A 106 3.33 -10.14 8.40
N ARG A 107 3.81 -10.40 9.61
CA ARG A 107 4.24 -9.34 10.54
C ARG A 107 5.33 -8.46 9.95
N GLN A 108 6.36 -9.07 9.32
CA GLN A 108 7.43 -8.33 8.66
C GLN A 108 6.91 -7.49 7.49
N LYS A 109 6.01 -8.04 6.65
CA LYS A 109 5.40 -7.30 5.55
C LYS A 109 4.62 -6.08 6.05
N ILE A 110 3.81 -6.24 7.08
CA ILE A 110 3.00 -5.16 7.65
C ILE A 110 3.89 -4.10 8.30
N SER A 111 4.88 -4.49 9.11
CA SER A 111 5.79 -3.53 9.76
C SER A 111 6.65 -2.72 8.77
N GLN A 112 6.81 -3.20 7.55
CA GLN A 112 7.53 -2.52 6.48
C GLN A 112 6.62 -1.76 5.51
N MET A 113 5.32 -1.64 5.80
CA MET A 113 4.43 -0.81 5.01
C MET A 113 4.76 0.68 5.26
N GLU A 114 5.11 1.38 4.18
CA GLU A 114 5.42 2.81 4.22
C GLU A 114 4.21 3.65 3.79
N TYR A 115 3.05 3.29 4.32
CA TYR A 115 1.79 3.92 3.97
C TYR A 115 1.77 5.43 4.27
N GLY A 116 2.34 5.83 5.41
CA GLY A 116 2.46 7.25 5.76
C GLY A 116 3.16 8.06 4.68
N ARG A 117 4.32 7.56 4.19
CA ARG A 117 5.10 8.23 3.13
C ARG A 117 4.32 8.34 1.82
N ILE A 118 3.64 7.27 1.40
CA ILE A 118 2.81 7.27 0.18
C ILE A 118 1.66 8.28 0.34
N LYS A 119 1.01 8.30 1.50
CA LYS A 119 -0.05 9.26 1.81
C LYS A 119 0.44 10.71 1.73
N ASP A 120 1.62 10.99 2.27
CA ASP A 120 2.20 12.34 2.22
C ASP A 120 2.54 12.75 0.78
N TYR A 121 3.07 11.81 -0.03
CA TYR A 121 3.32 12.06 -1.45
C TYR A 121 2.04 12.33 -2.25
N ILE A 122 0.96 11.61 -1.97
CA ILE A 122 -0.34 11.89 -2.60
C ILE A 122 -0.84 13.27 -2.18
N LYS A 123 -0.76 13.61 -0.90
CA LYS A 123 -1.26 14.90 -0.39
C LYS A 123 -0.61 16.10 -1.06
N TYR A 124 0.74 16.17 -1.10
CA TYR A 124 1.38 17.34 -1.67
C TYR A 124 1.20 17.43 -3.18
N LYS A 125 1.26 16.28 -3.90
CA LYS A 125 1.03 16.27 -5.36
C LYS A 125 -0.41 16.59 -5.74
N ALA A 126 -1.39 16.12 -4.96
CA ALA A 126 -2.79 16.50 -5.14
C ALA A 126 -3.00 18.00 -4.93
N LYS A 127 -2.37 18.57 -3.90
CA LYS A 127 -2.41 20.01 -3.63
C LYS A 127 -1.83 20.84 -4.79
N GLU A 128 -0.74 20.39 -5.42
CA GLU A 128 -0.15 21.02 -6.62
C GLU A 128 -1.13 21.06 -7.79
N GLN A 129 -2.08 20.13 -7.87
CA GLN A 129 -3.12 20.06 -8.92
C GLN A 129 -4.47 20.62 -8.46
N GLY A 130 -4.54 21.29 -7.32
CA GLY A 130 -5.79 21.83 -6.77
C GLY A 130 -6.79 20.76 -6.30
N ILE A 131 -6.35 19.51 -6.12
CA ILE A 131 -7.21 18.39 -5.70
C ILE A 131 -7.20 18.29 -4.16
N GLU A 132 -8.38 18.29 -3.55
CA GLU A 132 -8.53 18.14 -2.10
C GLU A 132 -8.34 16.67 -1.66
N VAL A 133 -7.68 16.43 -0.51
CA VAL A 133 -7.47 15.08 0.02
C VAL A 133 -8.15 14.94 1.39
N LYS A 134 -9.13 14.06 1.47
CA LYS A 134 -9.87 13.72 2.70
C LYS A 134 -9.45 12.34 3.23
N LEU A 135 -9.42 12.19 4.54
CA LEU A 135 -9.12 10.91 5.21
C LEU A 135 -10.39 10.35 5.86
N VAL A 136 -10.66 9.06 5.65
CA VAL A 136 -11.79 8.34 6.26
C VAL A 136 -11.33 7.04 6.92
N LYS A 137 -11.99 6.61 7.98
CA LYS A 137 -11.70 5.33 8.65
C LYS A 137 -12.06 4.14 7.76
N GLU A 138 -11.14 3.16 7.60
CA GLU A 138 -11.29 2.00 6.70
C GLU A 138 -12.02 0.79 7.30
N ASN A 139 -12.71 0.91 8.42
CA ASN A 139 -13.32 -0.24 9.08
C ASN A 139 -14.29 -0.96 8.14
N TYR A 140 -14.04 -2.28 7.91
CA TYR A 140 -14.86 -3.21 7.13
C TYR A 140 -15.07 -2.88 5.63
N THR A 141 -14.36 -1.91 5.07
CA THR A 141 -14.55 -1.48 3.67
C THR A 141 -14.29 -2.59 2.66
N SER A 142 -13.34 -3.48 2.88
CA SER A 142 -13.06 -4.63 2.00
C SER A 142 -13.97 -5.86 2.23
N GLN A 143 -14.91 -5.76 3.18
CA GLN A 143 -15.79 -6.87 3.57
C GLN A 143 -17.27 -6.60 3.29
N THR A 144 -17.66 -5.35 3.13
CA THR A 144 -19.05 -4.95 2.92
C THR A 144 -19.38 -5.01 1.43
N CYS A 145 -20.46 -5.68 1.07
CA CYS A 145 -20.94 -5.73 -0.31
C CYS A 145 -21.51 -4.38 -0.74
N PRO A 146 -21.07 -3.78 -1.85
CA PRO A 146 -21.63 -2.53 -2.34
C PRO A 146 -23.11 -2.63 -2.77
N LYS A 147 -23.56 -3.83 -3.21
CA LYS A 147 -24.93 -4.07 -3.69
C LYS A 147 -25.93 -4.31 -2.57
N CYS A 148 -25.63 -5.21 -1.62
CA CYS A 148 -26.59 -5.63 -0.60
C CYS A 148 -26.17 -5.28 0.84
N SER A 149 -25.04 -4.61 1.04
CA SER A 149 -24.48 -4.19 2.33
C SER A 149 -24.16 -5.34 3.31
N LYS A 150 -24.36 -6.60 2.94
CA LYS A 150 -23.97 -7.75 3.76
C LYS A 150 -22.45 -7.82 3.89
N LYS A 151 -21.99 -8.20 5.09
CA LYS A 151 -20.55 -8.34 5.38
C LYS A 151 -20.14 -9.78 5.21
N HIS A 152 -19.09 -10.02 4.40
CA HIS A 152 -18.43 -11.29 4.37
C HIS A 152 -16.93 -11.10 4.11
N LYS A 153 -16.09 -12.04 4.56
CA LYS A 153 -14.64 -11.95 4.42
C LYS A 153 -14.20 -12.68 3.15
N PRO A 154 -13.72 -11.97 2.11
CA PRO A 154 -13.24 -12.61 0.90
C PRO A 154 -11.93 -13.35 1.16
N THR A 155 -11.76 -14.53 0.56
CA THR A 155 -10.55 -15.38 0.73
C THR A 155 -9.46 -15.08 -0.31
N GLY A 156 -9.80 -14.47 -1.44
CA GLY A 156 -8.90 -14.20 -2.57
C GLY A 156 -8.85 -12.74 -2.99
N ARG A 157 -8.48 -12.53 -4.24
CA ARG A 157 -8.51 -11.21 -4.91
C ARG A 157 -9.88 -10.88 -5.47
N THR A 158 -10.67 -11.89 -5.81
CA THR A 158 -12.05 -11.73 -6.25
C THR A 158 -12.94 -11.61 -5.02
N TYR A 159 -13.81 -10.63 -5.05
CA TYR A 159 -14.89 -10.47 -4.09
C TYR A 159 -16.15 -11.04 -4.72
N SER A 160 -16.75 -12.05 -4.12
CA SER A 160 -17.99 -12.69 -4.57
C SER A 160 -18.99 -12.69 -3.41
N CYS A 161 -20.20 -12.24 -3.65
CA CYS A 161 -21.26 -12.13 -2.64
C CYS A 161 -22.45 -13.05 -2.96
N THR A 162 -23.15 -13.52 -1.95
CA THR A 162 -24.37 -14.35 -2.09
C THR A 162 -25.49 -13.66 -2.87
N CYS A 163 -25.45 -12.33 -3.06
CA CYS A 163 -26.40 -11.59 -3.91
C CYS A 163 -26.04 -11.59 -5.40
N GLY A 164 -25.03 -12.37 -5.82
CA GLY A 164 -24.53 -12.44 -7.19
C GLY A 164 -23.57 -11.32 -7.60
N TYR A 165 -23.22 -10.39 -6.68
CA TYR A 165 -22.25 -9.34 -6.98
C TYR A 165 -20.82 -9.88 -6.95
N GLU A 166 -20.06 -9.66 -8.04
CA GLU A 166 -18.67 -10.10 -8.16
C GLU A 166 -17.80 -9.01 -8.79
N THR A 167 -16.61 -8.77 -8.21
CA THR A 167 -15.61 -7.84 -8.75
C THR A 167 -14.27 -8.00 -8.03
N HIS A 168 -13.24 -7.21 -8.41
CA HIS A 168 -11.96 -7.23 -7.72
C HIS A 168 -12.07 -6.64 -6.29
N ARG A 169 -11.55 -7.35 -5.29
CA ARG A 169 -11.64 -7.01 -3.85
C ARG A 169 -11.14 -5.60 -3.53
N ASP A 170 -10.06 -5.15 -4.19
CA ASP A 170 -9.48 -3.83 -3.90
C ASP A 170 -10.38 -2.71 -4.46
N ILE A 171 -11.14 -2.99 -5.53
CA ILE A 171 -12.18 -2.08 -6.04
C ILE A 171 -13.32 -1.94 -5.04
N VAL A 172 -13.79 -3.06 -4.46
CA VAL A 172 -14.80 -3.02 -3.39
C VAL A 172 -14.33 -2.17 -2.21
N GLY A 173 -13.08 -2.37 -1.78
CA GLY A 173 -12.50 -1.57 -0.70
C GLY A 173 -12.46 -0.08 -1.03
N ALA A 174 -11.98 0.28 -2.23
CA ALA A 174 -11.88 1.67 -2.68
C ALA A 174 -13.26 2.32 -2.84
N TRP A 175 -14.24 1.60 -3.42
CA TRP A 175 -15.61 2.07 -3.55
C TRP A 175 -16.28 2.34 -2.20
N ASN A 176 -16.12 1.42 -1.26
CA ASN A 176 -16.68 1.58 0.07
C ASN A 176 -15.99 2.71 0.87
N ILE A 177 -14.69 2.99 0.62
CA ILE A 177 -14.01 4.16 1.19
C ILE A 177 -14.63 5.44 0.64
N LEU A 178 -14.86 5.53 -0.67
CA LEU A 178 -15.50 6.67 -1.31
C LEU A 178 -16.93 6.87 -0.77
N ASN A 179 -17.71 5.81 -0.67
CA ASN A 179 -19.09 5.84 -0.19
C ASN A 179 -19.26 6.12 1.31
N LYS A 180 -18.21 5.96 2.10
CA LYS A 180 -18.24 6.46 3.49
C LYS A 180 -18.40 7.97 3.58
N LYS A 181 -17.94 8.67 2.54
CA LYS A 181 -18.04 10.14 2.47
C LYS A 181 -19.29 10.60 1.69
N HIS A 182 -19.54 10.04 0.52
CA HIS A 182 -20.44 10.61 -0.48
C HIS A 182 -21.73 9.85 -0.75
N LYS A 183 -21.86 8.59 -0.31
CA LYS A 183 -23.05 7.73 -0.48
C LYS A 183 -23.56 7.63 -1.94
N TYR A 184 -22.66 7.44 -2.89
CA TYR A 184 -23.02 7.21 -4.30
C TYR A 184 -23.76 5.87 -4.48
N GLY A 185 -24.66 5.81 -5.48
CA GLY A 185 -25.25 4.56 -5.93
C GLY A 185 -24.23 3.60 -6.52
N LEU A 186 -24.58 2.31 -6.63
CA LEU A 186 -23.70 1.32 -7.26
C LEU A 186 -23.57 1.59 -8.76
N VAL A 187 -22.35 1.51 -9.28
CA VAL A 187 -22.02 1.68 -10.70
C VAL A 187 -21.26 0.48 -11.22
N ASP A 188 -21.25 0.28 -12.53
CA ASP A 188 -20.41 -0.73 -13.18
C ASP A 188 -18.97 -0.26 -13.26
N PHE A 189 -18.03 -1.14 -12.87
CA PHE A 189 -16.62 -0.77 -12.80
C PHE A 189 -15.87 -1.13 -14.08
N ARG A 190 -15.17 -0.12 -14.63
CA ARG A 190 -14.16 -0.29 -15.68
C ARG A 190 -12.77 -0.20 -15.03
N ILE A 191 -12.02 -1.29 -15.08
CA ILE A 191 -10.77 -1.43 -14.32
C ILE A 191 -9.57 -1.36 -15.27
N ASN A 192 -8.70 -0.37 -15.05
CA ASN A 192 -7.42 -0.22 -15.72
C ASN A 192 -6.29 -0.77 -14.84
N HIS A 193 -5.53 -1.74 -15.35
CA HIS A 193 -4.34 -2.27 -14.72
C HIS A 193 -3.10 -1.58 -15.30
N LYS A 194 -2.37 -0.80 -14.48
CA LYS A 194 -1.08 -0.23 -14.89
C LYS A 194 0.03 -0.76 -13.97
N GLN A 195 1.19 -1.08 -14.54
CA GLN A 195 2.41 -1.31 -13.75
C GLN A 195 3.10 0.04 -13.51
N PRO A 196 3.80 0.21 -12.37
CA PRO A 196 4.54 1.43 -12.08
C PRO A 196 5.64 1.70 -13.08
#